data_8830bde565e0b1a8f78933c52be44ad9
#
_entry.id   8830bde565e0b1a8f78933c52be44ad9
#
_cell.length_a   1.000
_cell.length_b   1.000
_cell.length_c   1.000
_cell.angle_alpha   90.00
_cell.angle_beta   90.00
_cell.angle_gamma   90.00
#
_symmetry.space_group_name_H-M   'P 1'
#
loop_
_entity.id
_entity.type
_entity.pdbx_description
1 polymer ?
#
loop_
_entity_poly.entity_id
_entity_poly.type
_entity_poly.pdbx_seq_one_letter_code
_entity_poly.pdbx_strand_id
1 'polypeptide(L)'
;MNNTQNKKITQVTDDTLIVGVDIGSESHWARAILARGYEVSKKPFHFDNTEEGFERFVTWAYGLEAENKLKKIVIACEPTGHYWFNLYDFLKKYDVKLVLVAPQHVKHSKEMDDNTQRKDDRKDPIVIAKLVPEGRYMEPYIPEGIYAELRAAFNRRCDLSEALTRNSNRMTRWFDVYFPEYRTVFKGSDALSGYMVLKRAPLPADVLELGVKGICQIWREAKLRGAGEKRAQKLVDAATQSIGLRGGPAVRQELWQLIEERELLDKQHSDIMALIEEILKQIPGADRLLSVPGAGVVTVAGFLSEVGDINRFSDPKQIQKLAGLAVVENSSGKRKGLPGISRRGRSRLRWVLYLAAMSMVKHNKEMKTYHRYYTTRKKNPLKKIQSLMAIAGRIARIFYGILKNGTDYDPMIVMRDFNKEKATA
;
A
#
# COMPACT_ATOMS: atom_id res chain seq x y z
N MET A 1 26.04 -15.95 9.23
CA MET A 1 24.63 -16.39 9.22
C MET A 1 23.77 -15.43 10.02
N ASN A 2 22.56 -15.17 9.56
CA ASN A 2 21.68 -14.14 10.14
C ASN A 2 21.12 -14.66 11.48
N ASN A 3 21.40 -13.99 12.59
CA ASN A 3 20.92 -14.35 13.94
C ASN A 3 19.38 -14.58 14.00
N THR A 4 18.64 -13.92 13.12
CA THR A 4 17.18 -14.07 12.98
C THR A 4 16.78 -15.41 12.35
N GLN A 5 17.53 -15.93 11.38
CA GLN A 5 17.25 -17.23 10.76
C GLN A 5 17.56 -18.37 11.74
N ASN A 6 18.69 -18.28 12.46
CA ASN A 6 19.02 -19.26 13.48
C ASN A 6 17.93 -19.37 14.57
N LYS A 7 17.40 -18.20 15.01
CA LYS A 7 16.26 -18.20 15.96
C LYS A 7 15.02 -18.92 15.42
N LYS A 8 14.76 -18.85 14.12
CA LYS A 8 13.62 -19.55 13.50
C LYS A 8 13.89 -21.05 13.38
N ILE A 9 15.10 -21.43 13.02
CA ILE A 9 15.52 -22.84 12.96
C ILE A 9 15.36 -23.49 14.34
N THR A 10 15.81 -22.83 15.42
CA THR A 10 15.70 -23.36 16.79
C THR A 10 14.26 -23.43 17.32
N GLN A 11 13.30 -22.79 16.70
CA GLN A 11 11.89 -22.93 17.05
C GLN A 11 11.25 -24.22 16.52
N VAL A 12 11.86 -24.81 15.49
CA VAL A 12 11.43 -26.07 14.88
C VAL A 12 12.30 -27.18 15.47
N THR A 13 11.73 -27.98 16.34
CA THR A 13 12.39 -29.06 17.08
C THR A 13 11.96 -30.42 16.52
N ASP A 14 12.64 -31.50 16.90
CA ASP A 14 12.31 -32.86 16.41
C ASP A 14 10.89 -33.33 16.81
N ASP A 15 10.27 -32.69 17.81
CA ASP A 15 8.90 -32.92 18.25
C ASP A 15 7.86 -32.02 17.54
N THR A 16 8.22 -31.43 16.43
CA THR A 16 7.35 -30.52 15.66
C THR A 16 6.79 -31.19 14.39
N LEU A 17 5.46 -31.25 14.27
CA LEU A 17 4.77 -31.54 13.03
C LEU A 17 4.73 -30.29 12.15
N ILE A 18 5.16 -30.42 10.91
CA ILE A 18 5.11 -29.31 9.95
C ILE A 18 4.11 -29.67 8.87
N VAL A 19 3.07 -28.86 8.76
CA VAL A 19 2.03 -29.01 7.76
C VAL A 19 2.15 -27.90 6.71
N GLY A 20 2.50 -28.27 5.48
CA GLY A 20 2.43 -27.34 4.37
C GLY A 20 1.03 -27.32 3.80
N VAL A 21 0.54 -26.14 3.43
CA VAL A 21 -0.79 -25.93 2.85
C VAL A 21 -0.65 -25.10 1.58
N ASP A 22 -1.18 -25.63 0.49
CA ASP A 22 -1.42 -24.85 -0.72
C ASP A 22 -2.82 -24.26 -0.66
N ILE A 23 -2.90 -22.94 -0.75
CA ILE A 23 -4.13 -22.16 -0.51
C ILE A 23 -4.83 -21.84 -1.82
N GLY A 24 -6.03 -22.36 -2.00
CA GLY A 24 -6.97 -21.98 -3.05
C GLY A 24 -8.11 -21.09 -2.57
N SER A 25 -8.94 -20.64 -3.48
CA SER A 25 -10.14 -19.82 -3.17
C SER A 25 -11.26 -20.63 -2.54
N GLU A 26 -11.50 -21.84 -3.01
CA GLU A 26 -12.61 -22.70 -2.61
C GLU A 26 -12.17 -23.86 -1.73
N SER A 27 -10.96 -24.35 -1.95
CA SER A 27 -10.40 -25.50 -1.24
C SER A 27 -8.89 -25.43 -1.16
N HIS A 28 -8.31 -26.24 -0.28
CA HIS A 28 -6.90 -26.27 0.07
C HIS A 28 -6.36 -27.70 0.02
N TRP A 29 -5.06 -27.82 -0.25
CA TRP A 29 -4.33 -29.08 -0.15
C TRP A 29 -3.30 -29.01 0.95
N ALA A 30 -3.20 -30.05 1.75
CA ALA A 30 -2.22 -30.14 2.86
C ALA A 30 -1.41 -31.43 2.81
N ARG A 31 -0.15 -31.34 3.22
CA ARG A 31 0.75 -32.47 3.48
C ARG A 31 1.60 -32.18 4.71
N ALA A 32 1.99 -33.24 5.42
CA ALA A 32 2.70 -33.14 6.69
C ALA A 32 4.05 -33.85 6.66
N ILE A 33 5.06 -33.22 7.27
CA ILE A 33 6.41 -33.75 7.42
C ILE A 33 6.90 -33.60 8.87
N LEU A 34 7.88 -34.40 9.24
CA LEU A 34 8.69 -34.19 10.44
C LEU A 34 9.75 -33.10 10.20
N ALA A 35 10.33 -32.59 11.27
CA ALA A 35 11.38 -31.54 11.19
C ALA A 35 12.58 -31.94 10.30
N ARG A 36 12.87 -33.24 10.17
CA ARG A 36 13.93 -33.77 9.29
C ARG A 36 13.51 -33.96 7.83
N GLY A 37 12.29 -33.55 7.46
CA GLY A 37 11.77 -33.63 6.09
C GLY A 37 11.10 -34.98 5.72
N TYR A 38 11.02 -35.95 6.67
CA TYR A 38 10.30 -37.20 6.41
C TYR A 38 8.79 -36.96 6.38
N GLU A 39 8.14 -37.39 5.30
CA GLU A 39 6.71 -37.23 5.12
C GLU A 39 5.93 -38.26 5.93
N VAL A 40 4.97 -37.78 6.73
CA VAL A 40 4.07 -38.61 7.54
C VAL A 40 2.65 -38.70 7.01
N SER A 41 2.28 -37.79 6.11
CA SER A 41 1.00 -37.85 5.41
C SER A 41 1.04 -38.90 4.29
N LYS A 42 0.30 -39.99 4.41
CA LYS A 42 0.25 -41.06 3.40
C LYS A 42 -0.30 -40.58 2.05
N LYS A 43 -1.21 -39.60 2.08
CA LYS A 43 -1.86 -38.98 0.90
C LYS A 43 -2.03 -37.47 1.15
N PRO A 44 -2.10 -36.65 0.09
CA PRO A 44 -2.50 -35.25 0.23
C PRO A 44 -3.89 -35.16 0.87
N PHE A 45 -4.04 -34.29 1.87
CA PHE A 45 -5.31 -34.04 2.53
C PHE A 45 -5.99 -32.85 1.83
N HIS A 46 -7.24 -33.03 1.43
CA HIS A 46 -8.03 -32.00 0.79
C HIS A 46 -9.13 -31.48 1.73
N PHE A 47 -9.30 -30.19 1.83
CA PHE A 47 -10.34 -29.58 2.65
C PHE A 47 -10.85 -28.28 2.04
N ASP A 48 -12.13 -28.00 2.26
CA ASP A 48 -12.82 -26.87 1.72
C ASP A 48 -12.54 -25.59 2.56
N ASN A 49 -12.67 -24.42 1.94
CA ASN A 49 -12.55 -23.12 2.60
C ASN A 49 -13.83 -22.78 3.37
N THR A 50 -14.22 -23.65 4.30
CA THR A 50 -15.39 -23.57 5.18
C THR A 50 -15.01 -23.93 6.61
N GLU A 51 -15.86 -23.56 7.59
CA GLU A 51 -15.62 -23.89 9.00
C GLU A 51 -15.47 -25.39 9.21
N GLU A 52 -16.36 -26.20 8.64
CA GLU A 52 -16.31 -27.67 8.68
C GLU A 52 -15.03 -28.23 8.03
N GLY A 53 -14.61 -27.62 6.91
CA GLY A 53 -13.35 -27.99 6.24
C GLY A 53 -12.14 -27.71 7.13
N PHE A 54 -12.14 -26.58 7.81
CA PHE A 54 -11.07 -26.22 8.74
C PHE A 54 -11.05 -27.10 10.00
N GLU A 55 -12.20 -27.47 10.54
CA GLU A 55 -12.30 -28.44 11.67
C GLU A 55 -11.74 -29.81 11.30
N ARG A 56 -12.12 -30.31 10.12
CA ARG A 56 -11.58 -31.57 9.58
C ARG A 56 -10.07 -31.50 9.41
N PHE A 57 -9.56 -30.37 8.91
CA PHE A 57 -8.12 -30.15 8.74
C PHE A 57 -7.37 -30.15 10.07
N VAL A 58 -7.88 -29.43 11.08
CA VAL A 58 -7.27 -29.39 12.41
C VAL A 58 -7.31 -30.77 13.08
N THR A 59 -8.44 -31.47 12.99
CA THR A 59 -8.57 -32.85 13.51
C THR A 59 -7.55 -33.79 12.86
N TRP A 60 -7.38 -33.70 11.52
CA TRP A 60 -6.38 -34.47 10.81
C TRP A 60 -4.95 -34.14 11.25
N ALA A 61 -4.63 -32.87 11.46
CA ALA A 61 -3.30 -32.44 11.89
C ALA A 61 -2.97 -32.93 13.32
N TYR A 62 -3.92 -32.82 14.27
CA TYR A 62 -3.76 -33.37 15.62
C TYR A 62 -3.70 -34.91 15.63
N GLY A 63 -4.42 -35.60 14.76
CA GLY A 63 -4.30 -37.04 14.59
C GLY A 63 -2.88 -37.44 14.21
N LEU A 64 -2.26 -36.76 13.24
CA LEU A 64 -0.85 -37.02 12.88
C LEU A 64 0.14 -36.66 13.96
N GLU A 65 -0.10 -35.59 14.72
CA GLU A 65 0.74 -35.21 15.88
C GLU A 65 0.73 -36.34 16.93
N ALA A 66 -0.45 -36.83 17.27
CA ALA A 66 -0.63 -37.90 18.27
C ALA A 66 -0.01 -39.23 17.81
N GLU A 67 -0.28 -39.66 16.54
CA GLU A 67 0.29 -40.90 15.97
C GLU A 67 1.81 -40.89 15.98
N ASN A 68 2.45 -39.74 15.75
CA ASN A 68 3.89 -39.58 15.69
C ASN A 68 4.51 -39.11 17.03
N LYS A 69 3.72 -39.02 18.11
CA LYS A 69 4.13 -38.59 19.46
C LYS A 69 4.84 -37.23 19.47
N LEU A 70 4.34 -36.29 18.66
CA LEU A 70 4.86 -34.95 18.57
C LEU A 70 4.16 -34.01 19.58
N LYS A 71 4.63 -32.78 19.75
CA LYS A 71 4.13 -31.85 20.77
C LYS A 71 3.75 -30.49 20.21
N LYS A 72 4.09 -30.19 18.94
CA LYS A 72 3.89 -28.89 18.33
C LYS A 72 3.45 -29.05 16.89
N ILE A 73 2.57 -28.18 16.46
CA ILE A 73 2.14 -28.10 15.07
C ILE A 73 2.51 -26.71 14.50
N VAL A 74 3.21 -26.71 13.37
CA VAL A 74 3.47 -25.52 12.58
C VAL A 74 2.83 -25.70 11.22
N ILE A 75 1.87 -24.83 10.90
CA ILE A 75 1.19 -24.80 9.61
C ILE A 75 1.88 -23.73 8.75
N ALA A 76 2.29 -24.08 7.56
CA ALA A 76 2.97 -23.19 6.63
C ALA A 76 2.18 -23.06 5.34
N CYS A 77 1.99 -21.83 4.84
CA CYS A 77 1.38 -21.59 3.54
C CYS A 77 2.11 -20.51 2.74
N GLU A 78 1.92 -20.54 1.43
CA GLU A 78 2.27 -19.42 0.57
C GLU A 78 1.17 -18.36 0.66
N PRO A 79 1.48 -17.06 0.85
CA PRO A 79 0.48 -15.99 0.97
C PRO A 79 -0.12 -15.65 -0.40
N THR A 80 -0.94 -16.53 -0.96
CA THR A 80 -1.66 -16.33 -2.21
C THR A 80 -2.86 -15.42 -1.97
N GLY A 81 -2.75 -14.16 -2.38
CA GLY A 81 -3.82 -13.17 -2.21
C GLY A 81 -4.27 -13.01 -0.76
N HIS A 82 -5.58 -13.10 -0.53
CA HIS A 82 -6.24 -12.98 0.77
C HIS A 82 -6.84 -14.30 1.28
N TYR A 83 -6.79 -15.36 0.49
CA TYR A 83 -7.49 -16.63 0.78
C TYR A 83 -7.03 -17.34 2.06
N TRP A 84 -5.81 -17.06 2.53
CA TRP A 84 -5.28 -17.61 3.78
C TRP A 84 -5.77 -16.89 5.05
N PHE A 85 -6.44 -15.74 4.94
CA PHE A 85 -6.87 -14.94 6.11
C PHE A 85 -7.90 -15.68 6.95
N ASN A 86 -8.87 -16.33 6.32
CA ASN A 86 -9.93 -17.07 7.02
C ASN A 86 -9.34 -18.26 7.80
N LEU A 87 -8.45 -19.01 7.17
CA LEU A 87 -7.73 -20.11 7.84
C LEU A 87 -6.88 -19.59 9.01
N TYR A 88 -6.15 -18.48 8.82
CA TYR A 88 -5.36 -17.87 9.89
C TYR A 88 -6.23 -17.47 11.08
N ASP A 89 -7.36 -16.83 10.85
CA ASP A 89 -8.25 -16.39 11.94
C ASP A 89 -8.88 -17.57 12.66
N PHE A 90 -9.31 -18.59 11.93
CA PHE A 90 -9.84 -19.82 12.49
C PHE A 90 -8.81 -20.54 13.39
N LEU A 91 -7.56 -20.61 12.95
CA LEU A 91 -6.47 -21.29 13.69
C LEU A 91 -6.07 -20.61 14.99
N LYS A 92 -6.45 -19.34 15.21
CA LYS A 92 -6.21 -18.64 16.50
C LYS A 92 -6.91 -19.30 17.68
N LYS A 93 -7.94 -20.12 17.43
CA LYS A 93 -8.67 -20.87 18.46
C LYS A 93 -7.89 -22.09 18.99
N TYR A 94 -6.79 -22.45 18.32
CA TYR A 94 -6.02 -23.68 18.58
C TYR A 94 -4.56 -23.35 18.91
N ASP A 95 -3.89 -24.28 19.60
CA ASP A 95 -2.44 -24.16 19.89
C ASP A 95 -1.61 -24.61 18.67
N VAL A 96 -1.80 -23.91 17.55
CA VAL A 96 -1.07 -24.15 16.31
C VAL A 96 -0.50 -22.85 15.78
N LYS A 97 0.70 -22.90 15.23
CA LYS A 97 1.38 -21.72 14.68
C LYS A 97 1.26 -21.73 13.16
N LEU A 98 0.61 -20.70 12.58
CA LEU A 98 0.65 -20.49 11.14
C LEU A 98 1.82 -19.56 10.76
N VAL A 99 2.59 -19.96 9.75
CA VAL A 99 3.70 -19.19 9.19
C VAL A 99 3.57 -19.06 7.68
N LEU A 100 4.16 -18.00 7.11
CA LEU A 100 4.12 -17.74 5.68
C LEU A 100 5.47 -18.02 5.04
N VAL A 101 5.47 -18.69 3.90
CA VAL A 101 6.66 -18.95 3.09
C VAL A 101 6.64 -18.04 1.86
N ALA A 102 7.75 -17.40 1.56
CA ALA A 102 7.80 -16.47 0.43
C ALA A 102 7.69 -17.20 -0.92
N PRO A 103 6.86 -16.73 -1.87
CA PRO A 103 6.64 -17.36 -3.18
C PRO A 103 7.94 -17.63 -3.95
N GLN A 104 8.92 -16.75 -3.84
CA GLN A 104 10.23 -16.93 -4.46
C GLN A 104 10.99 -18.15 -3.92
N HIS A 105 10.87 -18.44 -2.62
CA HIS A 105 11.50 -19.62 -2.03
C HIS A 105 10.82 -20.89 -2.50
N VAL A 106 9.48 -20.89 -2.56
CA VAL A 106 8.70 -22.03 -3.07
C VAL A 106 9.09 -22.32 -4.52
N LYS A 107 9.14 -21.28 -5.38
CA LYS A 107 9.54 -21.44 -6.78
C LYS A 107 10.95 -22.03 -6.91
N HIS A 108 11.94 -21.49 -6.22
CA HIS A 108 13.32 -21.99 -6.30
C HIS A 108 13.45 -23.43 -5.74
N SER A 109 12.72 -23.75 -4.67
CA SER A 109 12.77 -25.10 -4.11
C SER A 109 12.14 -26.13 -5.06
N LYS A 110 11.06 -25.78 -5.76
CA LYS A 110 10.48 -26.63 -6.83
C LYS A 110 11.47 -26.90 -7.97
N GLU A 111 12.19 -25.85 -8.41
CA GLU A 111 13.19 -25.99 -9.47
C GLU A 111 14.37 -26.89 -9.06
N MET A 112 14.65 -27.04 -7.76
CA MET A 112 15.70 -27.92 -7.22
C MET A 112 15.23 -29.37 -7.05
N ASP A 113 13.96 -29.58 -6.65
CA ASP A 113 13.42 -30.92 -6.36
C ASP A 113 12.99 -31.66 -7.66
N ASP A 114 12.53 -30.94 -8.67
CA ASP A 114 12.05 -31.55 -9.92
C ASP A 114 12.28 -30.56 -11.09
N ASN A 115 13.14 -30.94 -12.02
CA ASN A 115 13.42 -30.16 -13.23
C ASN A 115 12.23 -30.15 -14.24
N THR A 116 11.06 -30.65 -13.84
CA THR A 116 9.85 -30.64 -14.65
C THR A 116 8.96 -29.44 -14.27
N GLN A 117 8.54 -28.65 -15.25
CA GLN A 117 7.64 -27.50 -15.07
C GLN A 117 6.17 -27.90 -14.83
N ARG A 118 5.89 -29.13 -14.41
CA ARG A 118 4.51 -29.58 -14.14
C ARG A 118 3.99 -28.95 -12.86
N LYS A 119 2.96 -28.14 -12.98
CA LYS A 119 2.18 -27.64 -11.85
C LYS A 119 1.31 -28.77 -11.31
N ASP A 120 1.52 -29.18 -10.06
CA ASP A 120 0.70 -30.16 -9.35
C ASP A 120 0.44 -29.62 -7.94
N ASP A 121 -0.75 -29.09 -7.73
CA ASP A 121 -1.17 -28.48 -6.46
C ASP A 121 -1.12 -29.48 -5.27
N ARG A 122 -1.04 -30.79 -5.56
CA ARG A 122 -0.86 -31.85 -4.55
C ARG A 122 0.59 -32.00 -4.08
N LYS A 123 1.57 -31.52 -4.85
CA LYS A 123 2.99 -31.54 -4.49
C LYS A 123 3.44 -30.26 -3.79
N ASP A 124 2.79 -29.14 -4.07
CA ASP A 124 3.14 -27.83 -3.56
C ASP A 124 3.19 -27.76 -2.02
N PRO A 125 2.27 -28.40 -1.27
CA PRO A 125 2.32 -28.41 0.19
C PRO A 125 3.61 -28.99 0.79
N ILE A 126 4.19 -30.02 0.19
CA ILE A 126 5.48 -30.58 0.69
C ILE A 126 6.62 -29.60 0.51
N VAL A 127 6.68 -28.93 -0.63
CA VAL A 127 7.73 -27.93 -0.90
C VAL A 127 7.65 -26.79 0.10
N ILE A 128 6.41 -26.33 0.40
CA ILE A 128 6.17 -25.31 1.43
C ILE A 128 6.63 -25.78 2.80
N ALA A 129 6.27 -27.00 3.18
CA ALA A 129 6.64 -27.58 4.47
C ALA A 129 8.17 -27.69 4.65
N LYS A 130 8.90 -28.17 3.63
CA LYS A 130 10.36 -28.36 3.65
C LYS A 130 11.15 -27.05 3.92
N LEU A 131 10.59 -25.89 3.60
CA LEU A 131 11.24 -24.59 3.82
C LEU A 131 11.19 -24.12 5.29
N VAL A 132 10.30 -24.69 6.10
CA VAL A 132 10.12 -24.31 7.51
C VAL A 132 11.31 -24.68 8.38
N PRO A 133 11.86 -25.92 8.35
CA PRO A 133 13.03 -26.30 9.12
C PRO A 133 14.27 -25.45 8.80
N GLU A 134 14.37 -24.96 7.57
CA GLU A 134 15.45 -24.07 7.14
C GLU A 134 15.30 -22.63 7.67
N GLY A 135 14.24 -22.30 8.40
CA GLY A 135 13.94 -20.97 8.91
C GLY A 135 13.55 -19.97 7.81
N ARG A 136 13.14 -20.45 6.62
CA ARG A 136 12.74 -19.63 5.47
C ARG A 136 11.26 -19.26 5.49
N TYR A 137 10.76 -18.90 6.65
CA TYR A 137 9.38 -18.48 6.85
C TYR A 137 9.29 -17.13 7.55
N MET A 138 8.11 -16.53 7.55
CA MET A 138 7.78 -15.34 8.30
C MET A 138 6.49 -15.54 9.09
N GLU A 139 6.40 -14.93 10.26
CA GLU A 139 5.17 -14.89 11.02
C GLU A 139 4.25 -13.83 10.38
N PRO A 140 2.99 -14.18 10.08
CA PRO A 140 2.04 -13.21 9.55
C PRO A 140 1.74 -12.12 10.58
N TYR A 141 1.48 -10.93 10.10
CA TYR A 141 0.90 -9.87 10.89
C TYR A 141 -0.34 -9.33 10.20
N ILE A 142 -1.46 -9.65 10.75
CA ILE A 142 -2.75 -9.04 10.44
C ILE A 142 -3.04 -8.08 11.60
N PRO A 143 -3.28 -6.78 11.32
CA PRO A 143 -3.64 -5.85 12.39
C PRO A 143 -5.00 -6.19 12.96
N GLU A 144 -5.19 -5.90 14.24
CA GLU A 144 -6.44 -6.12 14.96
C GLU A 144 -6.94 -4.79 15.55
N GLY A 145 -8.20 -4.77 15.97
CA GLY A 145 -8.83 -3.60 16.58
C GLY A 145 -8.72 -2.35 15.73
N ILE A 146 -8.39 -1.23 16.34
CA ILE A 146 -8.34 0.09 15.70
C ILE A 146 -7.35 0.17 14.53
N TYR A 147 -6.27 -0.62 14.54
CA TYR A 147 -5.32 -0.67 13.43
C TYR A 147 -5.85 -1.45 12.23
N ALA A 148 -6.74 -2.43 12.45
CA ALA A 148 -7.44 -3.12 11.35
C ALA A 148 -8.42 -2.16 10.66
N GLU A 149 -9.20 -1.43 11.45
CA GLU A 149 -10.12 -0.40 10.95
C GLU A 149 -9.37 0.68 10.15
N LEU A 150 -8.27 1.21 10.71
CA LEU A 150 -7.45 2.18 10.00
C LEU A 150 -6.91 1.62 8.68
N ARG A 151 -6.48 0.37 8.65
CA ARG A 151 -5.96 -0.26 7.42
C ARG A 151 -7.05 -0.41 6.38
N ALA A 152 -8.26 -0.85 6.76
CA ALA A 152 -9.39 -0.96 5.87
C ALA A 152 -9.79 0.40 5.27
N ALA A 153 -9.92 1.42 6.13
CA ALA A 153 -10.25 2.79 5.73
C ALA A 153 -9.18 3.38 4.80
N PHE A 154 -7.90 3.21 5.14
CA PHE A 154 -6.79 3.73 4.33
C PHE A 154 -6.67 3.01 2.97
N ASN A 155 -6.92 1.70 2.90
CA ASN A 155 -7.00 0.96 1.65
C ASN A 155 -8.11 1.54 0.77
N ARG A 156 -9.33 1.70 1.32
CA ARG A 156 -10.46 2.28 0.59
C ARG A 156 -10.15 3.69 0.09
N ARG A 157 -9.50 4.53 0.91
CA ARG A 157 -9.04 5.86 0.51
C ARG A 157 -8.09 5.80 -0.69
N CYS A 158 -7.15 4.83 -0.71
CA CYS A 158 -6.22 4.67 -1.84
C CYS A 158 -6.98 4.29 -3.11
N ASP A 159 -7.90 3.33 -3.05
CA ASP A 159 -8.71 2.89 -4.19
C ASP A 159 -9.54 4.04 -4.77
N LEU A 160 -10.15 4.86 -3.90
CA LEU A 160 -10.91 6.05 -4.32
C LEU A 160 -10.01 7.09 -4.98
N SER A 161 -8.80 7.31 -4.47
CA SER A 161 -7.85 8.26 -5.09
C SER A 161 -7.38 7.79 -6.47
N GLU A 162 -7.20 6.48 -6.66
CA GLU A 162 -6.91 5.92 -7.97
C GLU A 162 -8.11 6.04 -8.92
N ALA A 163 -9.32 5.79 -8.45
CA ALA A 163 -10.55 5.96 -9.22
C ALA A 163 -10.74 7.42 -9.66
N LEU A 164 -10.53 8.38 -8.76
CA LEU A 164 -10.57 9.82 -9.07
C LEU A 164 -9.53 10.18 -10.12
N THR A 165 -8.33 9.63 -10.05
CA THR A 165 -7.28 9.86 -11.06
C THR A 165 -7.70 9.30 -12.43
N ARG A 166 -8.26 8.08 -12.46
CA ARG A 166 -8.77 7.46 -13.72
C ARG A 166 -9.90 8.28 -14.31
N ASN A 167 -10.86 8.72 -13.48
CA ASN A 167 -11.96 9.58 -13.93
C ASN A 167 -11.43 10.91 -14.52
N SER A 168 -10.50 11.58 -13.82
CA SER A 168 -9.86 12.82 -14.32
C SER A 168 -9.15 12.63 -15.66
N ASN A 169 -8.48 11.50 -15.87
CA ASN A 169 -7.82 11.18 -17.14
C ASN A 169 -8.84 10.94 -18.26
N ARG A 170 -9.97 10.28 -17.98
CA ARG A 170 -11.07 10.08 -18.93
C ARG A 170 -11.72 11.41 -19.34
N MET A 171 -12.01 12.27 -18.35
CA MET A 171 -12.52 13.62 -18.61
C MET A 171 -11.53 14.46 -19.44
N THR A 172 -10.25 14.37 -19.12
CA THR A 172 -9.19 15.04 -19.87
C THR A 172 -9.20 14.62 -21.34
N ARG A 173 -9.25 13.29 -21.60
CA ARG A 173 -9.35 12.75 -22.96
C ARG A 173 -10.63 13.22 -23.66
N TRP A 174 -11.77 13.26 -22.97
CA TRP A 174 -13.02 13.73 -23.52
C TRP A 174 -12.90 15.19 -23.98
N PHE A 175 -12.33 16.07 -23.15
CA PHE A 175 -12.07 17.47 -23.53
C PHE A 175 -11.11 17.58 -24.72
N ASP A 176 -10.02 16.83 -24.72
CA ASP A 176 -9.05 16.88 -25.84
C ASP A 176 -9.69 16.55 -27.19
N VAL A 177 -10.72 15.69 -27.18
CA VAL A 177 -11.40 15.24 -28.41
C VAL A 177 -12.56 16.15 -28.80
N TYR A 178 -13.38 16.59 -27.85
CA TYR A 178 -14.66 17.24 -28.14
C TYR A 178 -14.72 18.72 -27.77
N PHE A 179 -13.93 19.21 -26.84
CA PHE A 179 -13.89 20.61 -26.44
C PHE A 179 -12.51 21.03 -25.87
N PRO A 180 -11.43 21.00 -26.68
CA PRO A 180 -10.08 21.25 -26.19
C PRO A 180 -9.89 22.65 -25.60
N GLU A 181 -10.61 23.66 -26.13
CA GLU A 181 -10.54 25.05 -25.69
C GLU A 181 -11.17 25.30 -24.32
N TYR A 182 -12.02 24.39 -23.83
CA TYR A 182 -12.63 24.50 -22.50
C TYR A 182 -11.60 24.80 -21.41
N ARG A 183 -10.42 24.13 -21.46
CA ARG A 183 -9.34 24.31 -20.49
C ARG A 183 -8.62 25.66 -20.54
N THR A 184 -8.80 26.42 -21.59
CA THR A 184 -8.28 27.79 -21.66
C THR A 184 -9.10 28.74 -20.78
N VAL A 185 -10.37 28.41 -20.55
CA VAL A 185 -11.30 29.17 -19.71
C VAL A 185 -11.30 28.67 -18.26
N PHE A 186 -11.30 27.35 -18.09
CA PHE A 186 -11.31 26.68 -16.80
C PHE A 186 -10.02 25.88 -16.61
N LYS A 187 -9.14 26.34 -15.71
CA LYS A 187 -7.89 25.66 -15.39
C LYS A 187 -8.14 24.42 -14.54
N GLY A 188 -8.50 23.35 -15.17
CA GLY A 188 -8.82 22.06 -14.54
C GLY A 188 -10.26 21.63 -14.79
N SER A 189 -10.48 20.33 -14.74
CA SER A 189 -11.80 19.73 -14.87
C SER A 189 -12.71 20.03 -13.66
N ASP A 190 -12.19 20.64 -12.60
CA ASP A 190 -12.79 20.73 -11.27
C ASP A 190 -13.35 22.11 -10.92
N ALA A 191 -13.33 23.05 -11.86
CA ALA A 191 -13.91 24.37 -11.62
C ALA A 191 -15.44 24.25 -11.51
N LEU A 192 -16.00 24.41 -10.32
CA LEU A 192 -17.43 24.27 -10.03
C LEU A 192 -18.30 25.05 -11.03
N SER A 193 -17.88 26.27 -11.39
CA SER A 193 -18.59 27.08 -12.40
C SER A 193 -18.59 26.46 -13.80
N GLY A 194 -17.52 25.75 -14.16
CA GLY A 194 -17.44 25.01 -15.42
C GLY A 194 -18.33 23.76 -15.38
N TYR A 195 -18.30 23.01 -14.31
CA TYR A 195 -19.16 21.82 -14.10
C TYR A 195 -20.65 22.14 -14.25
N MET A 196 -21.08 23.25 -13.68
CA MET A 196 -22.50 23.64 -13.75
C MET A 196 -22.94 23.90 -15.18
N VAL A 197 -22.07 24.46 -16.01
CA VAL A 197 -22.36 24.66 -17.44
C VAL A 197 -22.36 23.34 -18.19
N LEU A 198 -21.35 22.48 -17.98
CA LEU A 198 -21.21 21.18 -18.66
C LEU A 198 -22.38 20.24 -18.40
N LYS A 199 -23.00 20.32 -17.23
CA LYS A 199 -24.23 19.55 -16.91
C LYS A 199 -25.40 19.91 -17.83
N ARG A 200 -25.46 21.12 -18.36
CA ARG A 200 -26.53 21.58 -19.27
C ARG A 200 -26.07 21.70 -20.72
N ALA A 201 -24.85 22.11 -20.94
CA ALA A 201 -24.26 22.38 -22.23
C ALA A 201 -22.86 21.73 -22.35
N PRO A 202 -22.78 20.41 -22.58
CA PRO A 202 -21.50 19.68 -22.59
C PRO A 202 -20.63 19.97 -23.82
N LEU A 203 -21.23 20.21 -24.99
CA LEU A 203 -20.51 20.40 -26.26
C LEU A 203 -20.41 21.89 -26.65
N PRO A 204 -19.43 22.27 -27.50
CA PRO A 204 -19.35 23.64 -28.02
C PRO A 204 -20.67 24.15 -28.62
N ALA A 205 -21.37 23.32 -29.39
CA ALA A 205 -22.67 23.68 -29.98
C ALA A 205 -23.73 24.02 -28.92
N ASP A 206 -23.78 23.25 -27.81
CA ASP A 206 -24.72 23.47 -26.72
C ASP A 206 -24.39 24.78 -25.97
N VAL A 207 -23.10 25.11 -25.83
CA VAL A 207 -22.62 26.34 -25.20
C VAL A 207 -23.01 27.55 -26.07
N LEU A 208 -22.92 27.44 -27.41
CA LEU A 208 -23.33 28.48 -28.33
C LEU A 208 -24.85 28.71 -28.27
N GLU A 209 -25.65 27.67 -28.24
CA GLU A 209 -27.11 27.73 -28.11
C GLU A 209 -27.52 28.39 -26.77
N LEU A 210 -26.84 28.05 -25.68
CA LEU A 210 -27.08 28.61 -24.34
C LEU A 210 -26.73 30.12 -24.30
N GLY A 211 -25.66 30.50 -24.96
CA GLY A 211 -25.13 31.84 -25.00
C GLY A 211 -24.71 32.42 -23.64
N VAL A 212 -24.18 33.63 -23.65
CA VAL A 212 -23.68 34.31 -22.44
C VAL A 212 -24.77 34.47 -21.36
N LYS A 213 -25.98 34.84 -21.78
CA LYS A 213 -27.10 35.05 -20.84
C LYS A 213 -27.50 33.78 -20.12
N GLY A 214 -27.61 32.65 -20.85
CA GLY A 214 -27.95 31.36 -20.28
C GLY A 214 -26.86 30.85 -19.33
N ILE A 215 -25.59 31.00 -19.68
CA ILE A 215 -24.48 30.65 -18.79
C ILE A 215 -24.51 31.44 -17.48
N CYS A 216 -24.71 32.76 -17.59
CA CYS A 216 -24.83 33.62 -16.40
C CYS A 216 -26.03 33.27 -15.54
N GLN A 217 -27.13 32.84 -16.17
CA GLN A 217 -28.32 32.38 -15.42
C GLN A 217 -28.02 31.10 -14.62
N ILE A 218 -27.36 30.10 -15.21
CA ILE A 218 -26.91 28.87 -14.50
C ILE A 218 -26.12 29.24 -13.25
N TRP A 219 -25.15 30.15 -13.38
CA TRP A 219 -24.31 30.54 -12.25
C TRP A 219 -25.06 31.33 -11.16
N ARG A 220 -26.04 32.14 -11.56
CA ARG A 220 -26.92 32.84 -10.61
C ARG A 220 -27.81 31.87 -9.83
N GLU A 221 -28.44 30.90 -10.52
CA GLU A 221 -29.24 29.85 -9.91
C GLU A 221 -28.42 29.03 -8.90
N ALA A 222 -27.16 28.75 -9.25
CA ALA A 222 -26.22 28.04 -8.39
C ALA A 222 -25.57 28.92 -7.29
N LYS A 223 -25.93 30.22 -7.21
CA LYS A 223 -25.38 31.20 -6.24
C LYS A 223 -23.84 31.28 -6.25
N LEU A 224 -23.21 31.07 -7.41
CA LEU A 224 -21.76 31.09 -7.54
C LEU A 224 -21.22 32.54 -7.55
N ARG A 225 -20.28 32.81 -6.62
CA ARG A 225 -19.56 34.08 -6.57
C ARG A 225 -18.36 34.04 -7.53
N GLY A 226 -18.06 35.15 -8.22
CA GLY A 226 -16.88 35.25 -9.10
C GLY A 226 -17.04 34.62 -10.51
N ALA A 227 -18.21 34.10 -10.85
CA ALA A 227 -18.58 33.65 -12.17
C ALA A 227 -19.44 34.75 -12.83
N GLY A 228 -18.89 35.49 -13.78
CA GLY A 228 -19.55 36.67 -14.38
C GLY A 228 -19.49 36.67 -15.90
N GLU A 229 -20.15 37.68 -16.49
CA GLU A 229 -20.34 37.81 -17.93
C GLU A 229 -19.03 37.71 -18.74
N LYS A 230 -17.93 38.28 -18.25
CA LYS A 230 -16.61 38.16 -18.89
C LYS A 230 -16.13 36.72 -19.05
N ARG A 231 -16.41 35.88 -18.08
CA ARG A 231 -16.02 34.46 -18.14
C ARG A 231 -16.98 33.67 -19.04
N ALA A 232 -18.28 34.00 -19.00
CA ALA A 232 -19.28 33.42 -19.90
C ALA A 232 -18.93 33.74 -21.34
N GLN A 233 -18.58 35.02 -21.66
CA GLN A 233 -18.15 35.42 -23.00
C GLN A 233 -16.91 34.61 -23.44
N LYS A 234 -15.88 34.48 -22.59
CA LYS A 234 -14.71 33.66 -22.93
C LYS A 234 -15.05 32.20 -23.25
N LEU A 235 -16.06 31.63 -22.59
CA LEU A 235 -16.49 30.26 -22.88
C LEU A 235 -17.22 30.19 -24.22
N VAL A 236 -18.07 31.17 -24.55
CA VAL A 236 -18.74 31.28 -25.85
C VAL A 236 -17.73 31.50 -26.97
N ASP A 237 -16.72 32.36 -26.76
CA ASP A 237 -15.64 32.60 -27.73
C ASP A 237 -14.84 31.32 -27.97
N ALA A 238 -14.50 30.56 -26.88
CA ALA A 238 -13.83 29.27 -26.95
C ALA A 238 -14.68 28.24 -27.71
N ALA A 239 -15.98 28.22 -27.50
CA ALA A 239 -16.90 27.31 -28.20
C ALA A 239 -17.00 27.68 -29.71
N THR A 240 -16.98 28.98 -30.05
CA THR A 240 -17.01 29.46 -31.43
C THR A 240 -15.76 29.04 -32.22
N GLN A 241 -14.61 29.02 -31.56
CA GLN A 241 -13.32 28.70 -32.19
C GLN A 241 -12.94 27.25 -32.03
N SER A 242 -13.84 26.42 -31.48
CA SER A 242 -13.49 25.04 -31.13
C SER A 242 -13.17 24.20 -32.36
N ILE A 243 -12.03 23.49 -32.27
CA ILE A 243 -11.59 22.47 -33.23
C ILE A 243 -12.03 21.05 -32.82
N GLY A 244 -12.80 20.94 -31.71
CA GLY A 244 -13.30 19.66 -31.21
C GLY A 244 -14.18 18.95 -32.24
N LEU A 245 -14.17 17.60 -32.15
CA LEU A 245 -15.05 16.79 -32.99
C LEU A 245 -16.52 17.05 -32.66
N ARG A 246 -17.37 16.99 -33.68
CA ARG A 246 -18.82 17.08 -33.47
C ARG A 246 -19.31 15.84 -32.70
N GLY A 247 -19.95 16.05 -31.53
CA GLY A 247 -20.52 15.02 -30.70
C GLY A 247 -22.04 14.93 -30.84
N GLY A 248 -22.56 13.69 -30.73
CA GLY A 248 -23.99 13.42 -30.68
C GLY A 248 -24.46 13.11 -29.23
N PRO A 249 -25.68 12.56 -29.08
CA PRO A 249 -26.25 12.22 -27.77
C PRO A 249 -25.36 11.30 -26.90
N ALA A 250 -24.69 10.31 -27.52
CA ALA A 250 -23.81 9.39 -26.80
C ALA A 250 -22.58 10.10 -26.17
N VAL A 251 -22.02 11.09 -26.88
CA VAL A 251 -20.88 11.88 -26.38
C VAL A 251 -21.29 12.77 -25.20
N ARG A 252 -22.51 13.35 -25.24
CA ARG A 252 -23.08 14.10 -24.12
C ARG A 252 -23.29 13.19 -22.92
N GLN A 253 -23.86 12.01 -23.15
CA GLN A 253 -24.13 11.01 -22.11
C GLN A 253 -22.82 10.55 -21.45
N GLU A 254 -21.75 10.36 -22.22
CA GLU A 254 -20.44 10.00 -21.68
C GLU A 254 -19.94 11.06 -20.69
N LEU A 255 -19.98 12.35 -21.03
CA LEU A 255 -19.53 13.41 -20.12
C LEU A 255 -20.41 13.49 -18.85
N TRP A 256 -21.73 13.40 -18.99
CA TRP A 256 -22.63 13.42 -17.83
C TRP A 256 -22.33 12.28 -16.87
N GLN A 257 -22.12 11.06 -17.38
CA GLN A 257 -21.73 9.92 -16.56
C GLN A 257 -20.38 10.13 -15.89
N LEU A 258 -19.39 10.71 -16.57
CA LEU A 258 -18.10 11.04 -15.96
C LEU A 258 -18.22 12.09 -14.85
N ILE A 259 -19.11 13.05 -15.00
CA ILE A 259 -19.40 14.06 -13.97
C ILE A 259 -20.08 13.42 -12.76
N GLU A 260 -21.10 12.59 -12.96
CA GLU A 260 -21.79 11.88 -11.90
C GLU A 260 -20.87 10.92 -11.14
N GLU A 261 -20.05 10.15 -11.86
CA GLU A 261 -19.03 9.28 -11.27
C GLU A 261 -18.06 10.10 -10.42
N ARG A 262 -17.61 11.27 -10.91
CA ARG A 262 -16.71 12.14 -10.15
C ARG A 262 -17.33 12.65 -8.86
N GLU A 263 -18.56 13.15 -8.91
CA GLU A 263 -19.26 13.66 -7.73
C GLU A 263 -19.44 12.58 -6.67
N LEU A 264 -19.78 11.35 -7.09
CA LEU A 264 -19.89 10.20 -6.19
C LEU A 264 -18.54 9.86 -5.55
N LEU A 265 -17.48 9.79 -6.35
CA LEU A 265 -16.13 9.49 -5.87
C LEU A 265 -15.60 10.57 -4.92
N ASP A 266 -15.82 11.85 -5.20
CA ASP A 266 -15.42 12.96 -4.33
C ASP A 266 -16.16 12.90 -2.98
N LYS A 267 -17.46 12.59 -2.99
CA LYS A 267 -18.24 12.36 -1.77
C LYS A 267 -17.69 11.20 -0.95
N GLN A 268 -17.53 10.02 -1.58
CA GLN A 268 -17.00 8.85 -0.90
C GLN A 268 -15.58 9.08 -0.36
N HIS A 269 -14.75 9.84 -1.09
CA HIS A 269 -13.41 10.18 -0.63
C HIS A 269 -13.45 11.12 0.60
N SER A 270 -14.36 12.07 0.62
CA SER A 270 -14.55 12.96 1.79
C SER A 270 -15.04 12.18 3.00
N ASP A 271 -16.01 11.28 2.82
CA ASP A 271 -16.58 10.47 3.89
C ASP A 271 -15.51 9.56 4.52
N ILE A 272 -14.68 8.89 3.68
CA ILE A 272 -13.61 8.03 4.18
C ILE A 272 -12.49 8.82 4.86
N MET A 273 -12.19 10.04 4.40
CA MET A 273 -11.21 10.90 5.05
C MET A 273 -11.69 11.35 6.43
N ALA A 274 -12.97 11.70 6.60
CA ALA A 274 -13.53 12.01 7.90
C ALA A 274 -13.45 10.80 8.86
N LEU A 275 -13.77 9.61 8.38
CA LEU A 275 -13.63 8.37 9.17
C LEU A 275 -12.18 8.12 9.59
N ILE A 276 -11.20 8.33 8.69
CA ILE A 276 -9.78 8.19 9.02
C ILE A 276 -9.37 9.17 10.13
N GLU A 277 -9.83 10.41 10.08
CA GLU A 277 -9.55 11.40 11.13
C GLU A 277 -10.12 11.00 12.49
N GLU A 278 -11.34 10.45 12.53
CA GLU A 278 -11.95 9.93 13.76
C GLU A 278 -11.19 8.71 14.32
N ILE A 279 -10.74 7.81 13.45
CA ILE A 279 -9.93 6.65 13.86
C ILE A 279 -8.58 7.11 14.42
N LEU A 280 -7.92 8.08 13.78
CA LEU A 280 -6.63 8.59 14.25
C LEU A 280 -6.70 9.21 15.65
N LYS A 281 -7.80 9.85 16.03
CA LYS A 281 -8.00 10.39 17.37
C LYS A 281 -7.96 9.32 18.48
N GLN A 282 -8.25 8.07 18.13
CA GLN A 282 -8.27 6.94 19.05
C GLN A 282 -6.92 6.22 19.13
N ILE A 283 -5.97 6.52 18.24
CA ILE A 283 -4.65 5.85 18.20
C ILE A 283 -3.65 6.65 19.04
N PRO A 284 -3.06 6.05 20.10
CA PRO A 284 -2.09 6.75 20.94
C PRO A 284 -0.89 7.28 20.15
N GLY A 285 -0.58 8.56 20.30
CA GLY A 285 0.57 9.22 19.66
C GLY A 285 0.33 9.64 18.20
N ALA A 286 -0.85 9.40 17.62
CA ALA A 286 -1.17 9.91 16.29
C ALA A 286 -1.17 11.45 16.23
N ASP A 287 -1.66 12.10 17.29
CA ASP A 287 -1.62 13.55 17.49
C ASP A 287 -0.20 14.11 17.44
N ARG A 288 0.75 13.43 18.09
CA ARG A 288 2.18 13.81 18.08
C ARG A 288 2.79 13.67 16.68
N LEU A 289 2.41 12.63 15.93
CA LEU A 289 2.84 12.50 14.53
C LEU A 289 2.26 13.62 13.65
N LEU A 290 0.99 13.99 13.88
CA LEU A 290 0.33 15.09 13.16
C LEU A 290 0.94 16.46 13.47
N SER A 291 1.55 16.64 14.65
CA SER A 291 2.27 17.87 15.02
C SER A 291 3.58 18.05 14.27
N VAL A 292 4.14 17.01 13.65
CA VAL A 292 5.38 17.10 12.89
C VAL A 292 5.19 17.95 11.64
N PRO A 293 5.95 19.06 11.44
CA PRO A 293 5.76 19.91 10.28
C PRO A 293 5.88 19.16 8.95
N GLY A 294 4.81 19.18 8.16
CA GLY A 294 4.72 18.48 6.87
C GLY A 294 4.21 17.04 6.95
N ALA A 295 3.86 16.53 8.12
CA ALA A 295 3.19 15.25 8.28
C ALA A 295 1.66 15.47 8.39
N GLY A 296 0.95 15.33 7.28
CA GLY A 296 -0.52 15.46 7.26
C GLY A 296 -1.23 14.13 7.56
N VAL A 297 -2.56 14.21 7.70
CA VAL A 297 -3.47 13.08 7.97
C VAL A 297 -3.17 11.85 7.10
N VAL A 298 -3.04 12.04 5.79
CA VAL A 298 -2.77 10.94 4.83
C VAL A 298 -1.44 10.24 5.13
N THR A 299 -0.41 11.00 5.50
CA THR A 299 0.91 10.45 5.83
C THR A 299 0.86 9.65 7.13
N VAL A 300 0.26 10.22 8.18
CA VAL A 300 0.16 9.57 9.49
C VAL A 300 -0.73 8.34 9.43
N ALA A 301 -1.91 8.46 8.83
CA ALA A 301 -2.81 7.33 8.63
C ALA A 301 -2.16 6.21 7.82
N GLY A 302 -1.51 6.56 6.70
CA GLY A 302 -0.82 5.58 5.86
C GLY A 302 0.34 4.89 6.56
N PHE A 303 1.11 5.61 7.38
CA PHE A 303 2.17 5.02 8.18
C PHE A 303 1.60 4.05 9.22
N LEU A 304 0.64 4.49 10.03
CA LEU A 304 0.04 3.69 11.09
C LEU A 304 -0.73 2.48 10.56
N SER A 305 -1.45 2.61 9.43
CA SER A 305 -2.15 1.51 8.79
C SER A 305 -1.22 0.39 8.32
N GLU A 306 -0.01 0.74 7.86
CA GLU A 306 0.96 -0.23 7.37
C GLU A 306 1.85 -0.80 8.47
N VAL A 307 2.21 0.03 9.46
CA VAL A 307 3.06 -0.37 10.58
C VAL A 307 2.26 -1.07 11.68
N GLY A 308 1.05 -0.58 12.00
CA GLY A 308 0.26 -1.06 13.13
C GLY A 308 0.87 -0.64 14.46
N ASP A 309 0.71 -1.47 15.50
CA ASP A 309 1.30 -1.22 16.80
C ASP A 309 2.83 -1.12 16.73
N ILE A 310 3.36 0.01 17.16
CA ILE A 310 4.79 0.30 17.14
C ILE A 310 5.58 -0.60 18.12
N ASN A 311 4.91 -1.13 19.16
CA ASN A 311 5.55 -1.92 20.20
C ASN A 311 6.07 -3.27 19.71
N ARG A 312 5.56 -3.77 18.60
CA ARG A 312 6.06 -4.98 17.93
C ARG A 312 7.47 -4.83 17.33
N PHE A 313 7.99 -3.61 17.24
CA PHE A 313 9.33 -3.34 16.72
C PHE A 313 10.28 -2.96 17.86
N SER A 314 11.47 -3.58 17.85
CA SER A 314 12.54 -3.28 18.79
C SER A 314 13.57 -2.28 18.24
N ASP A 315 13.61 -2.06 16.91
CA ASP A 315 14.56 -1.18 16.23
C ASP A 315 13.90 -0.53 15.00
N PRO A 316 14.07 0.77 14.79
CA PRO A 316 13.53 1.48 13.62
C PRO A 316 14.01 0.91 12.27
N LYS A 317 15.16 0.23 12.23
CA LYS A 317 15.65 -0.45 11.03
C LYS A 317 14.70 -1.55 10.55
N GLN A 318 13.91 -2.14 11.46
CA GLN A 318 12.89 -3.13 11.12
C GLN A 318 11.78 -2.49 10.27
N ILE A 319 11.36 -1.25 10.58
CA ILE A 319 10.38 -0.50 9.78
C ILE A 319 10.97 -0.11 8.42
N GLN A 320 12.24 0.31 8.38
CA GLN A 320 12.92 0.59 7.11
C GLN A 320 12.99 -0.66 6.23
N LYS A 321 13.27 -1.83 6.82
CA LYS A 321 13.26 -3.13 6.12
C LYS A 321 11.85 -3.48 5.66
N LEU A 322 10.83 -3.27 6.50
CA LEU A 322 9.43 -3.49 6.16
C LEU A 322 8.99 -2.63 4.97
N ALA A 323 9.47 -1.39 4.88
CA ALA A 323 9.22 -0.49 3.75
C ALA A 323 10.08 -0.80 2.52
N GLY A 324 11.07 -1.71 2.63
CA GLY A 324 12.04 -1.97 1.57
C GLY A 324 12.99 -0.79 1.30
N LEU A 325 13.25 0.02 2.32
CA LEU A 325 14.17 1.17 2.29
C LEU A 325 15.58 0.83 2.77
N ALA A 326 15.82 -0.39 3.23
CA ALA A 326 17.16 -0.84 3.61
C ALA A 326 18.09 -0.75 2.41
N VAL A 327 19.26 -0.15 2.61
CA VAL A 327 20.29 -0.05 1.57
C VAL A 327 20.94 -1.43 1.41
N VAL A 328 21.05 -1.88 0.17
CA VAL A 328 21.72 -3.13 -0.20
C VAL A 328 22.86 -2.81 -1.15
N GLU A 329 23.99 -3.47 -0.93
CA GLU A 329 25.13 -3.42 -1.82
C GLU A 329 24.89 -4.36 -3.00
N ASN A 330 25.23 -3.92 -4.19
CA ASN A 330 25.18 -4.72 -5.40
C ASN A 330 26.62 -4.95 -5.89
N SER A 331 27.36 -5.79 -5.15
CA SER A 331 28.74 -6.13 -5.48
C SER A 331 28.86 -7.63 -5.76
N SER A 332 29.52 -7.97 -6.86
CA SER A 332 29.89 -9.33 -7.19
C SER A 332 31.35 -9.37 -7.62
N GLY A 333 32.21 -10.00 -6.83
CA GLY A 333 33.67 -10.10 -7.10
C GLY A 333 34.31 -8.72 -7.33
N LYS A 334 34.92 -8.50 -8.49
CA LYS A 334 35.57 -7.23 -8.85
C LYS A 334 34.57 -6.09 -9.21
N ARG A 335 33.33 -6.38 -9.46
CA ARG A 335 32.33 -5.38 -9.87
C ARG A 335 31.61 -4.78 -8.64
N LYS A 336 31.95 -3.54 -8.29
CA LYS A 336 31.26 -2.74 -7.29
C LYS A 336 30.11 -1.98 -7.96
N GLY A 337 28.87 -2.49 -7.83
CA GLY A 337 27.67 -1.77 -8.26
C GLY A 337 27.32 -0.65 -7.28
N LEU A 338 26.55 0.34 -7.75
CA LEU A 338 26.06 1.39 -6.87
C LEU A 338 25.05 0.82 -5.86
N PRO A 339 25.19 1.15 -4.56
CA PRO A 339 24.24 0.73 -3.54
C PRO A 339 22.86 1.33 -3.83
N GLY A 340 21.81 0.55 -3.56
CA GLY A 340 20.44 0.96 -3.78
C GLY A 340 19.52 0.49 -2.65
N ILE A 341 18.25 0.92 -2.67
CA ILE A 341 17.26 0.40 -1.74
C ILE A 341 16.81 -1.00 -2.16
N SER A 342 16.55 -1.84 -1.17
CA SER A 342 16.16 -3.25 -1.37
C SER A 342 14.89 -3.43 -2.23
N ARG A 343 13.93 -2.53 -2.11
CA ARG A 343 12.57 -2.61 -2.67
C ARG A 343 11.77 -3.85 -2.23
N ARG A 344 12.39 -4.80 -1.52
CA ARG A 344 11.72 -5.97 -0.92
C ARG A 344 11.05 -5.54 0.36
N GLY A 345 9.72 -5.46 0.35
CA GLY A 345 8.91 -4.98 1.47
C GLY A 345 7.60 -4.35 0.99
N ARG A 346 6.85 -3.76 1.92
CA ARG A 346 5.55 -3.15 1.64
C ARG A 346 5.68 -1.92 0.76
N SER A 347 5.25 -2.03 -0.49
CA SER A 347 5.33 -0.95 -1.47
C SER A 347 4.50 0.27 -1.04
N ARG A 348 3.33 0.04 -0.43
CA ARG A 348 2.45 1.12 0.06
C ARG A 348 3.10 1.91 1.20
N LEU A 349 3.75 1.25 2.17
CA LEU A 349 4.50 1.95 3.22
C LEU A 349 5.64 2.79 2.63
N ARG A 350 6.38 2.25 1.67
CA ARG A 350 7.44 2.99 0.98
C ARG A 350 6.89 4.22 0.24
N TRP A 351 5.75 4.07 -0.43
CA TRP A 351 5.08 5.17 -1.13
C TRP A 351 4.61 6.27 -0.16
N VAL A 352 3.98 5.91 0.95
CA VAL A 352 3.56 6.86 2.00
C VAL A 352 4.75 7.63 2.55
N LEU A 353 5.84 6.94 2.88
CA LEU A 353 7.06 7.59 3.38
C LEU A 353 7.74 8.48 2.32
N TYR A 354 7.64 8.14 1.05
CA TYR A 354 8.09 9.00 -0.05
C TYR A 354 7.24 10.27 -0.17
N LEU A 355 5.92 10.18 -0.09
CA LEU A 355 5.03 11.34 -0.07
C LEU A 355 5.29 12.22 1.16
N ALA A 356 5.49 11.60 2.32
CA ALA A 356 5.93 12.29 3.54
C ALA A 356 7.22 13.08 3.30
N ALA A 357 8.23 12.46 2.67
CA ALA A 357 9.50 13.12 2.38
C ALA A 357 9.31 14.32 1.43
N MET A 358 8.47 14.20 0.41
CA MET A 358 8.17 15.33 -0.49
C MET A 358 7.50 16.50 0.25
N SER A 359 6.52 16.20 1.11
CA SER A 359 5.83 17.21 1.90
C SER A 359 6.76 17.85 2.94
N MET A 360 7.49 17.04 3.69
CA MET A 360 8.37 17.53 4.75
C MET A 360 9.55 18.33 4.21
N VAL A 361 10.10 18.02 3.04
CA VAL A 361 11.14 18.87 2.40
C VAL A 361 10.62 20.27 2.10
N LYS A 362 9.32 20.45 1.88
CA LYS A 362 8.70 21.77 1.66
C LYS A 362 8.41 22.49 2.97
N HIS A 363 7.95 21.78 3.99
CA HIS A 363 7.32 22.37 5.19
C HIS A 363 8.15 22.20 6.48
N ASN A 364 9.23 21.40 6.48
CA ASN A 364 10.09 21.14 7.61
C ASN A 364 11.52 21.62 7.31
N LYS A 365 12.07 22.50 8.15
CA LYS A 365 13.38 23.14 7.94
C LYS A 365 14.53 22.13 8.01
N GLU A 366 14.45 21.17 8.91
CA GLU A 366 15.45 20.12 9.12
C GLU A 366 15.50 19.19 7.91
N MET A 367 14.35 18.73 7.39
CA MET A 367 14.28 17.87 6.20
C MET A 367 14.74 18.61 4.94
N LYS A 368 14.45 19.90 4.83
CA LYS A 368 14.98 20.75 3.74
C LYS A 368 16.52 20.83 3.79
N THR A 369 17.08 20.93 5.00
CA THR A 369 18.53 20.96 5.22
C THR A 369 19.18 19.65 4.83
N TYR A 370 18.60 18.50 5.23
CA TYR A 370 19.06 17.17 4.77
C TYR A 370 18.98 17.02 3.25
N HIS A 371 17.89 17.45 2.62
CA HIS A 371 17.73 17.35 1.17
C HIS A 371 18.80 18.15 0.43
N ARG A 372 19.04 19.40 0.86
CA ARG A 372 20.09 20.24 0.31
C ARG A 372 21.46 19.58 0.46
N TYR A 373 21.80 19.14 1.66
CA TYR A 373 23.08 18.48 1.91
C TYR A 373 23.27 17.24 1.03
N TYR A 374 22.31 16.32 0.97
CA TYR A 374 22.41 15.10 0.18
C TYR A 374 22.58 15.38 -1.31
N THR A 375 21.95 16.42 -1.83
CA THR A 375 22.01 16.75 -3.27
C THR A 375 23.22 17.60 -3.66
N THR A 376 23.87 18.28 -2.68
CA THR A 376 24.98 19.22 -2.97
C THR A 376 26.31 18.85 -2.31
N ARG A 377 26.38 17.79 -1.51
CA ARG A 377 27.63 17.34 -0.90
C ARG A 377 28.68 16.98 -1.97
N LYS A 378 29.96 17.29 -1.69
CA LYS A 378 31.07 17.10 -2.64
C LYS A 378 31.30 15.62 -2.99
N LYS A 379 31.13 14.73 -2.01
CA LYS A 379 31.39 13.31 -2.15
C LYS A 379 30.06 12.54 -2.29
N ASN A 380 29.84 11.84 -3.38
CA ASN A 380 28.62 11.07 -3.68
C ASN A 380 27.31 11.89 -3.55
N PRO A 381 27.11 12.99 -4.30
CA PRO A 381 25.85 13.71 -4.28
C PRO A 381 24.72 12.81 -4.78
N LEU A 382 23.58 12.84 -4.07
CA LEU A 382 22.43 12.03 -4.43
C LEU A 382 21.53 12.78 -5.46
N LYS A 383 20.94 12.02 -6.38
CA LYS A 383 19.86 12.55 -7.21
C LYS A 383 18.66 12.92 -6.33
N LYS A 384 17.82 13.87 -6.76
CA LYS A 384 16.66 14.35 -5.98
C LYS A 384 15.79 13.21 -5.43
N ILE A 385 15.45 12.21 -6.25
CA ILE A 385 14.65 11.05 -5.83
C ILE A 385 15.40 10.20 -4.79
N GLN A 386 16.71 9.98 -4.98
CA GLN A 386 17.50 9.22 -4.01
C GLN A 386 17.57 9.93 -2.65
N SER A 387 17.72 11.26 -2.66
CA SER A 387 17.67 12.07 -1.44
C SER A 387 16.31 11.96 -0.73
N LEU A 388 15.20 12.02 -1.47
CA LEU A 388 13.85 11.82 -0.90
C LEU A 388 13.69 10.43 -0.29
N MET A 389 14.24 9.38 -0.92
CA MET A 389 14.20 8.03 -0.36
C MET A 389 15.06 7.88 0.91
N ALA A 390 16.21 8.57 0.97
CA ALA A 390 17.03 8.62 2.19
C ALA A 390 16.27 9.33 3.33
N ILE A 391 15.59 10.44 3.03
CA ILE A 391 14.73 11.17 3.96
C ILE A 391 13.55 10.31 4.40
N ALA A 392 12.91 9.57 3.50
CA ALA A 392 11.84 8.62 3.83
C ALA A 392 12.29 7.59 4.89
N GLY A 393 13.51 7.05 4.76
CA GLY A 393 14.09 6.19 5.78
C GLY A 393 14.36 6.89 7.12
N ARG A 394 14.66 8.19 7.10
CA ARG A 394 14.82 9.02 8.31
C ARG A 394 13.47 9.31 8.96
N ILE A 395 12.45 9.66 8.19
CA ILE A 395 11.09 9.88 8.70
C ILE A 395 10.58 8.62 9.42
N ALA A 396 10.80 7.43 8.86
CA ALA A 396 10.44 6.18 9.53
C ALA A 396 11.09 6.04 10.92
N ARG A 397 12.35 6.49 11.09
CA ARG A 397 13.05 6.50 12.39
C ARG A 397 12.48 7.54 13.34
N ILE A 398 12.17 8.72 12.85
CA ILE A 398 11.58 9.81 13.65
C ILE A 398 10.21 9.37 14.15
N PHE A 399 9.33 8.88 13.28
CA PHE A 399 8.00 8.40 13.66
C PHE A 399 8.06 7.25 14.65
N TYR A 400 9.00 6.31 14.44
CA TYR A 400 9.26 5.26 15.44
C TYR A 400 9.64 5.84 16.79
N GLY A 401 10.58 6.79 16.84
CA GLY A 401 11.04 7.41 18.09
C GLY A 401 9.93 8.12 18.83
N ILE A 402 9.12 8.92 18.13
CA ILE A 402 7.97 9.63 18.69
C ILE A 402 6.97 8.64 19.31
N LEU A 403 6.56 7.63 18.58
CA LEU A 403 5.58 6.64 19.05
C LEU A 403 6.12 5.74 20.16
N LYS A 404 7.38 5.29 20.04
CA LYS A 404 7.98 4.34 20.99
C LYS A 404 8.26 4.97 22.36
N ASN A 405 8.73 6.21 22.34
CA ASN A 405 9.11 6.94 23.56
C ASN A 405 7.97 7.82 24.10
N GLY A 406 6.88 7.99 23.35
CA GLY A 406 5.80 8.89 23.71
C GLY A 406 6.24 10.37 23.78
N THR A 407 7.21 10.79 22.97
CA THR A 407 7.78 12.14 22.95
C THR A 407 7.30 12.93 21.74
N ASP A 408 7.31 14.24 21.84
CA ASP A 408 7.01 15.12 20.71
C ASP A 408 8.20 15.23 19.74
N TYR A 409 7.94 15.80 18.57
CA TYR A 409 8.99 16.10 17.60
C TYR A 409 9.94 17.15 18.12
N ASP A 410 11.24 16.82 18.18
CA ASP A 410 12.30 17.74 18.59
C ASP A 410 13.27 18.03 17.43
N PRO A 411 13.23 19.25 16.84
CA PRO A 411 14.16 19.68 15.81
C PRO A 411 15.63 19.60 16.22
N MET A 412 15.94 19.80 17.50
CA MET A 412 17.32 19.80 18.02
C MET A 412 17.92 18.38 17.95
N ILE A 413 17.14 17.35 18.29
CA ILE A 413 17.56 15.96 18.17
C ILE A 413 17.86 15.62 16.69
N VAL A 414 16.97 16.02 15.78
CA VAL A 414 17.12 15.79 14.35
C VAL A 414 18.38 16.47 13.81
N MET A 415 18.65 17.71 14.22
CA MET A 415 19.83 18.44 13.77
C MET A 415 21.13 17.95 14.41
N ARG A 416 21.09 17.47 15.65
CA ARG A 416 22.23 16.78 16.28
C ARG A 416 22.65 15.55 15.47
N ASP A 417 21.69 14.74 15.05
CA ASP A 417 21.93 13.58 14.21
C ASP A 417 22.47 13.95 12.82
N PHE A 418 21.98 15.08 12.26
CA PHE A 418 22.52 15.64 11.02
C PHE A 418 23.99 16.01 11.14
N ASN A 419 24.38 16.71 12.20
CA ASN A 419 25.76 17.14 12.40
C ASN A 419 26.71 15.94 12.60
N LYS A 420 26.29 14.89 13.31
CA LYS A 420 27.04 13.65 13.44
C LYS A 420 27.25 12.97 12.07
N GLU A 421 26.19 12.84 11.27
CA GLU A 421 26.27 12.22 9.93
C GLU A 421 27.19 13.04 8.99
N LYS A 422 27.10 14.37 9.06
CA LYS A 422 27.96 15.27 8.28
C LYS A 422 29.43 15.15 8.65
N ALA A 423 29.74 14.94 9.93
CA ALA A 423 31.12 14.78 10.41
C ALA A 423 31.74 13.43 10.04
N THR A 424 30.91 12.39 9.78
CA THR A 424 31.37 11.03 9.41
C THR A 424 31.40 10.78 7.91
N ALA A 425 30.91 11.68 7.06
CA ALA A 425 30.79 11.56 5.60
C ALA A 425 31.94 12.24 4.85
#